data_c1e771ab74f055a00d679ccb4e785914
#
_entry.id   c1e771ab74f055a00d679ccb4e785914
#
_cell.length_a   1.000
_cell.length_b   1.000
_cell.length_c   1.000
_cell.angle_alpha   90.00
_cell.angle_beta   90.00
_cell.angle_gamma   90.00
#
_symmetry.space_group_name_H-M   'P 1'
#
loop_
_entity.id
_entity.type
_entity.pdbx_description
1 polymer ?
#
loop_
_entity_poly.entity_id
_entity_poly.type
_entity_poly.pdbx_seq_one_letter_code
_entity_poly.pdbx_strand_id
1 'polypeptide(L)'
;MSSVTPDPSLALAVTDELNVLPVLNDASIVDPIDAVHELLGIERTRAAFLVAESERLYVDRMRERFSNLRVAERLKRTNPFLLRIRGAKTVEDWAVLQVQSALYASEEEAVGHLLEAIAKICLPGGREPKYTDDFDLEAAGPNGEVYGYQIKMSSDCMPMSSRKNLSNTIRSVKQTYAESNIEFVGYFAPCYGRAKTSQPPGQDYVTLASREFWGRVGGGIEDFDVRVGEVCALLCAEFRQEVMDTLVPELVRSLSDVAQKEIGDPDGTLDYAKLFRRVNR
;
A
#
# COMPACT_ATOMS: atom_id res chain seq x y z
N MET A 1 41.49 -23.74 9.36
CA MET A 1 40.59 -22.57 9.38
C MET A 1 40.72 -21.92 8.02
N SER A 2 39.75 -22.17 7.14
CA SER A 2 39.74 -21.67 5.76
C SER A 2 39.00 -20.35 5.75
N SER A 3 39.68 -19.27 5.36
CA SER A 3 39.14 -17.94 5.20
C SER A 3 38.33 -17.90 3.91
N VAL A 4 37.01 -17.83 4.03
CA VAL A 4 36.12 -17.55 2.90
C VAL A 4 36.09 -16.02 2.71
N THR A 5 36.76 -15.57 1.63
CA THR A 5 36.63 -14.19 1.13
C THR A 5 35.26 -14.04 0.46
N PRO A 6 34.43 -13.03 0.81
CA PRO A 6 33.16 -12.80 0.12
C PRO A 6 33.41 -12.32 -1.30
N ASP A 7 32.68 -12.92 -2.24
CA ASP A 7 32.69 -12.59 -3.67
C ASP A 7 32.08 -11.17 -3.88
N PRO A 8 32.85 -10.22 -4.48
CA PRO A 8 32.39 -8.87 -4.71
C PRO A 8 31.30 -8.75 -5.82
N SER A 9 31.01 -9.82 -6.55
CA SER A 9 30.00 -9.81 -7.62
C SER A 9 28.55 -9.79 -7.10
N LEU A 10 28.30 -10.15 -5.82
CA LEU A 10 26.98 -10.14 -5.20
C LEU A 10 26.47 -8.74 -4.80
N ALA A 11 27.33 -7.73 -4.77
CA ALA A 11 26.95 -6.36 -4.42
C ALA A 11 26.41 -5.54 -5.62
N LEU A 12 26.65 -5.99 -6.85
CA LEU A 12 26.25 -5.30 -8.09
C LEU A 12 24.93 -5.79 -8.70
N ALA A 13 24.39 -6.91 -8.23
CA ALA A 13 23.17 -7.50 -8.80
C ALA A 13 21.87 -6.82 -8.33
N VAL A 14 21.90 -5.99 -7.31
CA VAL A 14 20.69 -5.36 -6.76
C VAL A 14 20.30 -4.06 -7.48
N THR A 15 21.21 -3.46 -8.24
CA THR A 15 20.94 -2.18 -8.93
C THR A 15 20.40 -2.34 -10.35
N ASP A 16 20.59 -3.50 -11.00
CA ASP A 16 20.11 -3.72 -12.37
C ASP A 16 18.71 -4.33 -12.48
N GLU A 17 18.19 -4.96 -11.43
CA GLU A 17 16.84 -5.57 -11.47
C GLU A 17 15.69 -4.55 -11.26
N LEU A 18 15.98 -3.32 -10.86
CA LEU A 18 14.98 -2.25 -10.75
C LEU A 18 14.63 -1.57 -12.10
N ASN A 19 15.32 -1.92 -13.18
CA ASN A 19 15.17 -1.29 -14.50
C ASN A 19 14.46 -2.14 -15.55
N VAL A 20 13.82 -3.26 -15.20
CA VAL A 20 13.09 -4.08 -16.18
C VAL A 20 11.62 -4.14 -15.81
N LEU A 21 10.97 -2.96 -15.77
CA LEU A 21 9.57 -2.91 -16.14
C LEU A 21 9.51 -2.64 -17.66
N PRO A 22 8.67 -3.36 -18.42
CA PRO A 22 8.56 -3.09 -19.84
C PRO A 22 8.19 -1.62 -20.04
N VAL A 23 9.08 -0.88 -20.68
CA VAL A 23 8.75 0.42 -21.25
C VAL A 23 7.59 0.14 -22.19
N LEU A 24 6.43 0.67 -21.89
CA LEU A 24 5.31 0.73 -22.82
C LEU A 24 5.77 1.63 -23.98
N ASN A 25 6.43 1.02 -24.95
CA ASN A 25 6.81 1.66 -26.19
C ASN A 25 5.55 1.82 -27.05
N ASP A 26 5.35 3.03 -27.51
CA ASP A 26 4.29 3.46 -28.44
C ASP A 26 2.87 3.47 -27.83
N ALA A 27 2.67 4.38 -26.89
CA ALA A 27 1.36 4.77 -26.45
C ALA A 27 0.71 5.64 -27.55
N SER A 28 -0.11 5.04 -28.38
CA SER A 28 -1.36 5.72 -28.73
C SER A 28 -1.95 6.19 -27.40
N ILE A 29 -2.23 7.48 -27.26
CA ILE A 29 -2.80 8.07 -26.03
C ILE A 29 -4.16 7.40 -25.82
N VAL A 30 -4.17 6.28 -25.10
CA VAL A 30 -5.41 5.60 -24.71
C VAL A 30 -5.98 6.44 -23.58
N ASP A 31 -7.22 6.90 -23.78
CA ASP A 31 -7.95 7.60 -22.71
C ASP A 31 -7.95 6.69 -21.45
N PRO A 32 -7.42 7.12 -20.32
CA PRO A 32 -7.37 6.30 -19.10
C PRO A 32 -8.75 5.81 -18.67
N ILE A 33 -9.82 6.54 -18.97
CA ILE A 33 -11.19 6.13 -18.68
C ILE A 33 -11.58 4.91 -19.54
N ASP A 34 -11.23 4.91 -20.82
CA ASP A 34 -11.52 3.78 -21.71
C ASP A 34 -10.71 2.55 -21.32
N ALA A 35 -9.44 2.72 -20.99
CA ALA A 35 -8.60 1.61 -20.52
C ALA A 35 -9.12 0.99 -19.21
N VAL A 36 -9.52 1.80 -18.23
CA VAL A 36 -10.12 1.32 -16.98
C VAL A 36 -11.45 0.63 -17.23
N HIS A 37 -12.31 1.19 -18.11
CA HIS A 37 -13.57 0.57 -18.52
C HIS A 37 -13.36 -0.84 -19.09
N GLU A 38 -12.42 -1.00 -20.02
CA GLU A 38 -12.12 -2.28 -20.67
C GLU A 38 -11.47 -3.29 -19.70
N LEU A 39 -10.47 -2.85 -18.91
CA LEU A 39 -9.75 -3.71 -18.00
C LEU A 39 -10.66 -4.27 -16.89
N LEU A 40 -11.48 -3.44 -16.27
CA LEU A 40 -12.32 -3.85 -15.15
C LEU A 40 -13.71 -4.32 -15.56
N GLY A 41 -14.13 -4.12 -16.81
CA GLY A 41 -15.47 -4.49 -17.30
C GLY A 41 -16.59 -3.69 -16.62
N ILE A 42 -16.32 -2.47 -16.16
CA ILE A 42 -17.28 -1.58 -15.49
C ILE A 42 -17.80 -0.51 -16.44
N GLU A 43 -18.93 0.11 -16.13
CA GLU A 43 -19.45 1.22 -16.94
C GLU A 43 -18.47 2.39 -17.02
N ARG A 44 -18.44 3.08 -18.16
CA ARG A 44 -17.55 4.22 -18.42
C ARG A 44 -17.68 5.34 -17.37
N THR A 45 -18.89 5.57 -16.85
CA THR A 45 -19.15 6.53 -15.78
C THR A 45 -18.46 6.14 -14.48
N ARG A 46 -18.45 4.85 -14.13
CA ARG A 46 -17.71 4.32 -12.98
C ARG A 46 -16.21 4.36 -13.19
N ALA A 47 -15.76 4.08 -14.41
CA ALA A 47 -14.34 4.22 -14.79
C ALA A 47 -13.87 5.67 -14.63
N ALA A 48 -14.65 6.66 -15.14
CA ALA A 48 -14.34 8.07 -14.99
C ALA A 48 -14.28 8.49 -13.51
N PHE A 49 -15.20 8.00 -12.68
CA PHE A 49 -15.16 8.23 -11.23
C PHE A 49 -13.90 7.64 -10.59
N LEU A 50 -13.50 6.41 -10.96
CA LEU A 50 -12.29 5.79 -10.43
C LEU A 50 -11.02 6.53 -10.84
N VAL A 51 -10.93 7.02 -12.08
CA VAL A 51 -9.81 7.85 -12.54
C VAL A 51 -9.70 9.12 -11.70
N ALA A 52 -10.81 9.84 -11.48
CA ALA A 52 -10.81 11.04 -10.63
C ALA A 52 -10.47 10.73 -9.16
N GLU A 53 -11.02 9.64 -8.60
CA GLU A 53 -10.71 9.23 -7.24
C GLU A 53 -9.26 8.78 -7.06
N SER A 54 -8.64 8.18 -8.07
CA SER A 54 -7.24 7.75 -7.99
C SER A 54 -6.29 8.95 -7.84
N GLU A 55 -6.57 10.06 -8.51
CA GLU A 55 -5.80 11.28 -8.32
C GLU A 55 -5.86 11.74 -6.85
N ARG A 56 -7.04 11.80 -6.27
CA ARG A 56 -7.24 12.19 -4.87
C ARG A 56 -6.64 11.20 -3.86
N LEU A 57 -6.85 9.89 -4.08
CA LEU A 57 -6.48 8.84 -3.13
C LEU A 57 -4.99 8.49 -3.17
N TYR A 58 -4.34 8.67 -4.31
CA TYR A 58 -2.94 8.33 -4.48
C TYR A 58 -2.10 9.58 -4.71
N VAL A 59 -2.31 10.32 -5.79
CA VAL A 59 -1.44 11.42 -6.22
C VAL A 59 -1.40 12.55 -5.19
N ASP A 60 -2.56 13.09 -4.80
CA ASP A 60 -2.64 14.22 -3.86
C ASP A 60 -2.13 13.82 -2.48
N ARG A 61 -2.44 12.62 -2.01
CA ARG A 61 -1.90 12.09 -0.75
C ARG A 61 -0.39 11.97 -0.77
N MET A 62 0.17 11.47 -1.85
CA MET A 62 1.62 11.35 -1.99
C MET A 62 2.29 12.72 -2.00
N ARG A 63 1.75 13.68 -2.76
CA ARG A 63 2.24 15.07 -2.77
C ARG A 63 2.16 15.71 -1.38
N GLU A 64 1.05 15.54 -0.67
CA GLU A 64 0.89 16.02 0.70
C GLU A 64 1.91 15.39 1.67
N ARG A 65 2.11 14.08 1.60
CA ARG A 65 3.09 13.37 2.44
C ARG A 65 4.51 13.86 2.19
N PHE A 66 4.88 14.08 0.95
CA PHE A 66 6.19 14.60 0.60
C PHE A 66 6.39 16.05 1.04
N SER A 67 5.41 16.93 0.85
CA SER A 67 5.49 18.32 1.29
C SER A 67 5.60 18.45 2.82
N ASN A 68 5.10 17.48 3.57
CA ASN A 68 5.13 17.42 5.03
C ASN A 68 6.32 16.65 5.62
N LEU A 69 7.25 16.17 4.79
CA LEU A 69 8.40 15.40 5.26
C LEU A 69 9.38 16.30 6.02
N ARG A 70 9.49 16.11 7.34
CA ARG A 70 10.31 16.97 8.22
C ARG A 70 11.56 16.24 8.68
N VAL A 71 12.73 16.87 8.46
CA VAL A 71 14.04 16.33 8.87
C VAL A 71 14.08 15.99 10.37
N ALA A 72 13.59 16.89 11.23
CA ALA A 72 13.62 16.67 12.68
C ALA A 72 12.86 15.40 13.11
N GLU A 73 11.76 15.07 12.45
CA GLU A 73 10.99 13.84 12.72
C GLU A 73 11.72 12.61 12.18
N ARG A 74 12.35 12.71 11.01
CA ARG A 74 13.14 11.62 10.42
C ARG A 74 14.37 11.31 11.27
N LEU A 75 15.05 12.32 11.77
CA LEU A 75 16.17 12.14 12.70
C LEU A 75 15.74 11.39 13.97
N LYS A 76 14.61 11.77 14.58
CA LYS A 76 14.08 11.08 15.78
C LYS A 76 13.77 9.61 15.55
N ARG A 77 13.33 9.26 14.34
CA ARG A 77 12.96 7.89 13.95
C ARG A 77 14.11 7.08 13.35
N THR A 78 15.26 7.70 13.17
CA THR A 78 16.43 7.04 12.59
C THR A 78 16.97 5.96 13.52
N ASN A 79 17.15 4.76 12.99
CA ASN A 79 17.86 3.69 13.66
C ASN A 79 19.37 3.74 13.27
N PRO A 80 20.26 4.26 14.14
CA PRO A 80 21.66 4.44 13.78
C PRO A 80 22.41 3.12 13.60
N PHE A 81 21.98 2.04 14.28
CA PHE A 81 22.56 0.71 14.09
C PHE A 81 22.25 0.16 12.69
N LEU A 82 21.00 0.32 12.23
CA LEU A 82 20.60 -0.12 10.90
C LEU A 82 21.33 0.66 9.80
N LEU A 83 21.54 1.97 9.98
CA LEU A 83 22.34 2.78 9.05
C LEU A 83 23.78 2.27 8.95
N ARG A 84 24.39 1.93 10.08
CA ARG A 84 25.74 1.32 10.11
C ARG A 84 25.78 0.01 9.35
N ILE A 85 24.82 -0.88 9.59
CA ILE A 85 24.73 -2.19 8.91
C ILE A 85 24.54 -2.00 7.41
N ARG A 86 23.76 -1.00 6.97
CA ARG A 86 23.54 -0.67 5.56
C ARG A 86 24.72 0.08 4.92
N GLY A 87 25.76 0.40 5.68
CA GLY A 87 26.98 1.03 5.17
C GLY A 87 26.84 2.50 4.82
N ALA A 88 25.84 3.21 5.36
CA ALA A 88 25.69 4.65 5.14
C ALA A 88 26.92 5.40 5.67
N LYS A 89 27.56 6.19 4.81
CA LYS A 89 28.79 6.93 5.10
C LYS A 89 28.60 8.43 5.08
N THR A 90 27.67 8.91 4.28
CA THR A 90 27.41 10.32 4.05
C THR A 90 26.04 10.73 4.59
N VAL A 91 25.82 12.04 4.77
CA VAL A 91 24.52 12.59 5.10
C VAL A 91 23.52 12.35 3.97
N GLU A 92 24.00 12.32 2.73
CA GLU A 92 23.19 11.98 1.56
C GLU A 92 22.70 10.53 1.60
N ASP A 93 23.55 9.55 1.97
CA ASP A 93 23.14 8.16 2.16
C ASP A 93 21.99 8.06 3.19
N TRP A 94 22.12 8.81 4.30
CA TRP A 94 21.06 8.90 5.30
C TRP A 94 19.77 9.45 4.68
N ALA A 95 19.85 10.57 3.93
CA ALA A 95 18.70 11.21 3.33
C ALA A 95 18.00 10.28 2.32
N VAL A 96 18.75 9.62 1.44
CA VAL A 96 18.23 8.62 0.49
C VAL A 96 17.46 7.52 1.23
N LEU A 97 18.03 6.93 2.27
CA LEU A 97 17.36 5.88 3.03
C LEU A 97 16.10 6.37 3.75
N GLN A 98 16.07 7.63 4.22
CA GLN A 98 14.89 8.22 4.84
C GLN A 98 13.78 8.49 3.81
N VAL A 99 14.12 9.01 2.64
CA VAL A 99 13.16 9.26 1.55
C VAL A 99 12.59 7.94 1.05
N GLN A 100 13.41 6.94 0.76
CA GLN A 100 12.95 5.61 0.33
C GLN A 100 12.01 4.96 1.33
N SER A 101 12.36 5.02 2.63
CA SER A 101 11.49 4.46 3.68
C SER A 101 10.17 5.21 3.80
N ALA A 102 10.17 6.54 3.61
CA ALA A 102 8.96 7.35 3.64
C ALA A 102 8.09 7.10 2.41
N LEU A 103 8.70 7.01 1.24
CA LEU A 103 8.05 6.71 -0.03
C LEU A 103 7.30 5.39 0.07
N TYR A 104 8.00 4.31 0.40
CA TYR A 104 7.40 2.97 0.50
C TYR A 104 6.20 2.93 1.46
N ALA A 105 6.34 3.49 2.67
CA ALA A 105 5.25 3.50 3.64
C ALA A 105 4.04 4.34 3.18
N SER A 106 4.29 5.45 2.47
CA SER A 106 3.22 6.31 1.94
C SER A 106 2.52 5.70 0.74
N GLU A 107 3.27 5.03 -0.13
CA GLU A 107 2.72 4.29 -1.26
C GLU A 107 1.87 3.12 -0.79
N GLU A 108 2.32 2.34 0.18
CA GLU A 108 1.56 1.22 0.74
C GLU A 108 0.20 1.69 1.28
N GLU A 109 0.16 2.82 2.02
CA GLU A 109 -1.08 3.42 2.52
C GLU A 109 -1.98 3.91 1.37
N ALA A 110 -1.42 4.66 0.41
CA ALA A 110 -2.17 5.24 -0.71
C ALA A 110 -2.75 4.16 -1.64
N VAL A 111 -1.96 3.14 -1.98
CA VAL A 111 -2.41 1.99 -2.76
C VAL A 111 -3.50 1.22 -2.02
N GLY A 112 -3.41 1.08 -0.70
CA GLY A 112 -4.46 0.46 0.11
C GLY A 112 -5.82 1.14 -0.10
N HIS A 113 -5.87 2.47 -0.06
CA HIS A 113 -7.10 3.22 -0.32
C HIS A 113 -7.58 3.12 -1.78
N LEU A 114 -6.66 3.08 -2.73
CA LEU A 114 -7.02 2.89 -4.14
C LEU A 114 -7.64 1.51 -4.37
N LEU A 115 -7.06 0.44 -3.81
CA LEU A 115 -7.61 -0.91 -3.91
C LEU A 115 -8.98 -1.05 -3.24
N GLU A 116 -9.18 -0.37 -2.11
CA GLU A 116 -10.49 -0.29 -1.44
C GLU A 116 -11.52 0.43 -2.32
N ALA A 117 -11.15 1.53 -2.97
CA ALA A 117 -12.03 2.24 -3.91
C ALA A 117 -12.37 1.38 -5.13
N ILE A 118 -11.40 0.66 -5.71
CA ILE A 118 -11.64 -0.28 -6.80
C ILE A 118 -12.64 -1.35 -6.37
N ALA A 119 -12.46 -1.94 -5.18
CA ALA A 119 -13.37 -2.95 -4.68
C ALA A 119 -14.79 -2.41 -4.48
N LYS A 120 -14.95 -1.20 -3.94
CA LYS A 120 -16.26 -0.53 -3.76
C LYS A 120 -16.98 -0.28 -5.08
N ILE A 121 -16.24 0.12 -6.10
CA ILE A 121 -16.80 0.46 -7.41
C ILE A 121 -17.16 -0.79 -8.21
N CYS A 122 -16.33 -1.83 -8.14
CA CYS A 122 -16.44 -3.02 -8.98
C CYS A 122 -17.34 -4.10 -8.38
N LEU A 123 -17.43 -4.24 -7.04
CA LEU A 123 -18.21 -5.31 -6.43
C LEU A 123 -19.70 -5.21 -6.82
N PRO A 124 -20.27 -6.25 -7.46
CA PRO A 124 -21.69 -6.27 -7.80
C PRO A 124 -22.57 -6.14 -6.54
N GLY A 125 -23.47 -5.14 -6.53
CA GLY A 125 -24.33 -4.87 -5.38
C GLY A 125 -23.62 -4.34 -4.15
N GLY A 126 -22.34 -3.91 -4.31
CA GLY A 126 -21.55 -3.28 -3.25
C GLY A 126 -22.19 -1.98 -2.75
N ARG A 127 -22.16 -1.78 -1.43
CA ARG A 127 -22.70 -0.60 -0.75
C ARG A 127 -21.90 -0.28 0.51
N GLU A 128 -22.08 0.92 1.04
CA GLU A 128 -21.54 1.28 2.35
C GLU A 128 -22.17 0.40 3.46
N PRO A 129 -21.39 0.02 4.49
CA PRO A 129 -21.87 -0.77 5.61
C PRO A 129 -22.99 -0.07 6.38
N LYS A 130 -24.02 -0.82 6.77
CA LYS A 130 -25.21 -0.26 7.38
C LYS A 130 -25.09 -0.01 8.88
N TYR A 131 -24.36 -0.85 9.60
CA TYR A 131 -24.39 -0.87 11.06
C TYR A 131 -23.04 -0.63 11.74
N THR A 132 -21.96 -0.48 11.00
CA THR A 132 -20.64 -0.27 11.57
C THR A 132 -19.65 0.26 10.52
N ASP A 133 -18.72 1.09 10.96
CA ASP A 133 -17.61 1.59 10.12
C ASP A 133 -16.39 0.64 10.15
N ASP A 134 -16.48 -0.50 10.85
CA ASP A 134 -15.40 -1.48 10.91
C ASP A 134 -15.28 -2.33 9.62
N PHE A 135 -16.28 -2.29 8.74
CA PHE A 135 -16.20 -2.85 7.40
C PHE A 135 -15.98 -1.74 6.39
N ASP A 136 -15.25 -2.06 5.34
CA ASP A 136 -15.01 -1.14 4.24
C ASP A 136 -16.13 -1.22 3.19
N LEU A 137 -16.91 -2.34 3.17
CA LEU A 137 -17.88 -2.65 2.13
C LEU A 137 -18.88 -3.70 2.57
N GLU A 138 -20.12 -3.59 2.17
CA GLU A 138 -21.15 -4.64 2.22
C GLU A 138 -21.69 -4.99 0.84
N ALA A 139 -22.14 -6.24 0.67
CA ALA A 139 -22.87 -6.67 -0.51
C ALA A 139 -23.94 -7.71 -0.16
N ALA A 140 -24.99 -7.83 -0.98
CA ALA A 140 -25.94 -8.91 -0.87
C ALA A 140 -25.36 -10.21 -1.40
N GLY A 141 -25.56 -11.30 -0.67
CA GLY A 141 -25.25 -12.65 -1.12
C GLY A 141 -26.38 -13.24 -1.97
N PRO A 142 -26.13 -14.39 -2.63
CA PRO A 142 -27.07 -14.97 -3.59
C PRO A 142 -28.38 -15.48 -2.98
N ASN A 143 -28.40 -15.81 -1.68
CA ASN A 143 -29.59 -16.35 -1.01
C ASN A 143 -30.23 -15.30 -0.05
N GLY A 144 -29.87 -14.02 -0.17
CA GLY A 144 -30.40 -12.94 0.67
C GLY A 144 -29.59 -12.66 1.94
N GLU A 145 -28.49 -13.36 2.16
CA GLU A 145 -27.51 -13.01 3.19
C GLU A 145 -26.81 -11.69 2.88
N VAL A 146 -26.18 -11.09 3.90
CA VAL A 146 -25.34 -9.90 3.75
C VAL A 146 -23.89 -10.26 4.04
N TYR A 147 -23.00 -9.87 3.16
CA TYR A 147 -21.56 -10.03 3.27
C TYR A 147 -20.93 -8.69 3.66
N GLY A 148 -20.20 -8.65 4.78
CA GLY A 148 -19.38 -7.50 5.18
C GLY A 148 -17.91 -7.80 4.94
N TYR A 149 -17.20 -6.87 4.31
CA TYR A 149 -15.77 -7.03 3.99
C TYR A 149 -14.94 -6.01 4.72
N GLN A 150 -13.96 -6.47 5.50
CA GLN A 150 -12.85 -5.66 5.95
C GLN A 150 -11.67 -5.91 5.03
N ILE A 151 -11.34 -4.92 4.22
CA ILE A 151 -10.30 -4.98 3.20
C ILE A 151 -8.96 -4.54 3.82
N LYS A 152 -7.91 -5.30 3.58
CA LYS A 152 -6.55 -4.97 4.02
C LYS A 152 -5.55 -5.33 2.93
N MET A 153 -4.43 -4.61 2.88
CA MET A 153 -3.38 -4.87 1.90
C MET A 153 -2.96 -6.34 1.92
N SER A 154 -2.57 -6.87 3.06
CA SER A 154 -2.13 -8.27 3.19
C SER A 154 -2.71 -8.95 4.43
N SER A 155 -2.57 -10.27 4.49
CA SER A 155 -2.97 -11.08 5.65
C SER A 155 -2.22 -10.70 6.93
N ASP A 156 -1.03 -10.14 6.82
CA ASP A 156 -0.15 -9.82 7.94
C ASP A 156 -0.32 -8.40 8.47
N CYS A 157 -1.07 -7.55 7.77
CA CYS A 157 -1.36 -6.17 8.17
C CYS A 157 -2.25 -6.06 9.42
N MET A 158 -2.90 -7.14 9.86
CA MET A 158 -3.83 -7.10 10.98
C MET A 158 -3.24 -7.71 12.25
N PRO A 159 -2.93 -6.91 13.30
CA PRO A 159 -2.51 -7.40 14.62
C PRO A 159 -3.59 -8.28 15.27
N MET A 160 -3.19 -9.14 16.21
CA MET A 160 -4.12 -10.04 16.92
C MET A 160 -5.23 -9.28 17.68
N SER A 161 -4.93 -8.09 18.23
CA SER A 161 -5.92 -7.22 18.87
C SER A 161 -7.00 -6.77 17.89
N SER A 162 -6.61 -6.35 16.70
CA SER A 162 -7.54 -5.94 15.63
C SER A 162 -8.38 -7.11 15.13
N ARG A 163 -7.80 -8.31 15.02
CA ARG A 163 -8.55 -9.54 14.67
C ARG A 163 -9.61 -9.88 15.70
N LYS A 164 -9.31 -9.72 16.99
CA LYS A 164 -10.29 -9.90 18.07
C LYS A 164 -11.40 -8.85 18.01
N ASN A 165 -11.05 -7.61 17.75
CA ASN A 165 -12.04 -6.53 17.59
C ASN A 165 -12.98 -6.83 16.41
N LEU A 166 -12.45 -7.19 15.26
CA LEU A 166 -13.25 -7.60 14.09
C LEU A 166 -14.21 -8.73 14.43
N SER A 167 -13.76 -9.76 15.15
CA SER A 167 -14.64 -10.85 15.59
C SER A 167 -15.79 -10.34 16.47
N ASN A 168 -15.50 -9.44 17.41
CA ASN A 168 -16.54 -8.87 18.28
C ASN A 168 -17.54 -8.02 17.48
N THR A 169 -17.07 -7.19 16.56
CA THR A 169 -17.92 -6.41 15.66
C THR A 169 -18.82 -7.32 14.84
N ILE A 170 -18.26 -8.38 14.22
CA ILE A 170 -19.05 -9.34 13.44
C ILE A 170 -20.15 -9.97 14.29
N ARG A 171 -19.86 -10.36 15.52
CA ARG A 171 -20.84 -10.95 16.43
C ARG A 171 -22.00 -9.98 16.71
N SER A 172 -21.68 -8.70 16.97
CA SER A 172 -22.68 -7.66 17.17
C SER A 172 -23.55 -7.43 15.93
N VAL A 173 -22.90 -7.30 14.76
CA VAL A 173 -23.60 -7.06 13.49
C VAL A 173 -24.47 -8.26 13.09
N LYS A 174 -24.00 -9.49 13.31
CA LYS A 174 -24.80 -10.72 13.12
C LYS A 174 -26.10 -10.67 13.94
N GLN A 175 -26.03 -10.25 15.21
CA GLN A 175 -27.23 -10.13 16.06
C GLN A 175 -28.22 -9.12 15.49
N THR A 176 -27.73 -7.94 15.06
CA THR A 176 -28.58 -6.90 14.48
C THR A 176 -29.27 -7.35 13.19
N TYR A 177 -28.56 -8.05 12.30
CA TYR A 177 -29.17 -8.59 11.08
C TYR A 177 -30.14 -9.73 11.36
N ALA A 178 -29.87 -10.57 12.38
CA ALA A 178 -30.74 -11.67 12.79
C ALA A 178 -32.12 -11.17 13.29
N GLU A 179 -32.24 -9.96 13.86
CA GLU A 179 -33.52 -9.34 14.21
C GLU A 179 -34.44 -9.16 12.99
N SER A 180 -33.85 -9.06 11.80
CA SER A 180 -34.57 -8.98 10.51
C SER A 180 -34.59 -10.31 9.74
N ASN A 181 -34.23 -11.43 10.37
CA ASN A 181 -34.07 -12.76 9.75
C ASN A 181 -33.09 -12.77 8.56
N ILE A 182 -32.07 -11.94 8.62
CA ILE A 182 -31.02 -11.85 7.60
C ILE A 182 -29.75 -12.50 8.18
N GLU A 183 -29.14 -13.42 7.43
CA GLU A 183 -27.83 -13.97 7.76
C GLU A 183 -26.75 -12.95 7.40
N PHE A 184 -25.78 -12.75 8.30
CA PHE A 184 -24.60 -11.91 8.03
C PHE A 184 -23.33 -12.72 8.10
N VAL A 185 -22.46 -12.56 7.11
CA VAL A 185 -21.12 -13.16 7.06
C VAL A 185 -20.06 -12.09 6.95
N GLY A 186 -19.20 -11.99 7.96
CA GLY A 186 -18.08 -11.03 7.95
C GLY A 186 -16.81 -11.65 7.38
N TYR A 187 -16.21 -10.97 6.45
CA TYR A 187 -14.96 -11.36 5.80
C TYR A 187 -13.80 -10.45 6.18
N PHE A 188 -12.66 -11.07 6.45
CA PHE A 188 -11.35 -10.43 6.36
C PHE A 188 -10.80 -10.70 4.97
N ALA A 189 -10.64 -9.67 4.16
CA ALA A 189 -10.32 -9.74 2.73
C ALA A 189 -8.95 -9.10 2.45
N PRO A 190 -7.84 -9.84 2.49
CA PRO A 190 -6.54 -9.34 2.07
C PRO A 190 -6.48 -9.19 0.55
N CYS A 191 -5.98 -8.05 0.07
CA CYS A 191 -5.82 -7.76 -1.35
C CYS A 191 -4.76 -8.66 -2.00
N TYR A 192 -3.71 -9.02 -1.26
CA TYR A 192 -2.68 -9.95 -1.73
C TYR A 192 -2.20 -10.87 -0.60
N GLY A 193 -1.44 -11.90 -0.96
CA GLY A 193 -0.82 -12.85 -0.04
C GLY A 193 -1.31 -14.27 -0.21
N ARG A 194 -0.74 -15.18 0.59
CA ARG A 194 -1.03 -16.63 0.52
C ARG A 194 -2.13 -17.09 1.47
N ALA A 195 -3.03 -16.20 1.85
CA ALA A 195 -4.16 -16.58 2.68
C ALA A 195 -5.03 -17.64 1.97
N LYS A 196 -5.59 -18.56 2.76
CA LYS A 196 -6.60 -19.53 2.29
C LYS A 196 -7.95 -19.11 2.84
N THR A 197 -9.00 -19.31 2.07
CA THR A 197 -10.36 -19.12 2.56
C THR A 197 -10.64 -20.11 3.65
N SER A 198 -10.81 -19.59 4.87
CA SER A 198 -11.06 -20.40 6.07
C SER A 198 -11.57 -19.53 7.21
N GLN A 199 -12.30 -20.14 8.13
CA GLN A 199 -12.64 -19.52 9.40
C GLN A 199 -11.57 -19.88 10.43
N PRO A 200 -10.78 -18.91 10.94
CA PRO A 200 -9.78 -19.21 11.95
C PRO A 200 -10.46 -19.69 13.25
N PRO A 201 -9.86 -20.65 13.97
CA PRO A 201 -10.43 -21.17 15.22
C PRO A 201 -10.70 -20.05 16.24
N GLY A 202 -11.93 -20.02 16.78
CA GLY A 202 -12.34 -19.04 17.79
C GLY A 202 -12.57 -17.62 17.26
N GLN A 203 -12.61 -17.42 15.95
CA GLN A 203 -12.95 -16.15 15.32
C GLN A 203 -14.32 -16.23 14.62
N ASP A 204 -15.02 -15.09 14.57
CA ASP A 204 -16.34 -14.99 13.94
C ASP A 204 -16.26 -14.52 12.48
N TYR A 205 -15.06 -14.19 11.98
CA TYR A 205 -14.84 -13.83 10.58
C TYR A 205 -14.32 -15.01 9.75
N VAL A 206 -14.56 -14.94 8.46
CA VAL A 206 -13.93 -15.82 7.47
C VAL A 206 -12.78 -15.05 6.82
N THR A 207 -11.56 -15.57 6.85
CA THR A 207 -10.48 -15.09 6.00
C THR A 207 -10.79 -15.51 4.57
N LEU A 208 -10.76 -14.57 3.64
CA LEU A 208 -10.98 -14.83 2.22
C LEU A 208 -9.64 -14.87 1.49
N ALA A 209 -9.41 -15.87 0.66
CA ALA A 209 -8.23 -15.88 -0.21
C ALA A 209 -8.26 -14.67 -1.15
N SER A 210 -7.11 -14.02 -1.37
CA SER A 210 -7.03 -12.80 -2.19
C SER A 210 -7.61 -12.99 -3.59
N ARG A 211 -7.28 -14.09 -4.25
CA ARG A 211 -7.84 -14.43 -5.58
C ARG A 211 -9.36 -14.62 -5.54
N GLU A 212 -9.89 -15.22 -4.47
CA GLU A 212 -11.36 -15.39 -4.31
C GLU A 212 -12.03 -14.04 -4.03
N PHE A 213 -11.40 -13.18 -3.23
CA PHE A 213 -11.89 -11.81 -3.00
C PHE A 213 -12.00 -11.05 -4.31
N TRP A 214 -10.91 -10.97 -5.08
CA TRP A 214 -10.92 -10.29 -6.37
C TRP A 214 -11.85 -10.92 -7.40
N GLY A 215 -12.00 -12.24 -7.39
CA GLY A 215 -12.99 -12.92 -8.22
C GLY A 215 -14.43 -12.50 -7.91
N ARG A 216 -14.76 -12.28 -6.63
CA ARG A 216 -16.07 -11.74 -6.22
C ARG A 216 -16.22 -10.28 -6.62
N VAL A 217 -15.19 -9.46 -6.41
CA VAL A 217 -15.18 -8.05 -6.80
C VAL A 217 -15.37 -7.89 -8.30
N GLY A 218 -14.70 -8.70 -9.11
CA GLY A 218 -14.82 -8.69 -10.55
C GLY A 218 -16.07 -9.38 -11.11
N GLY A 219 -17.00 -9.85 -10.26
CA GLY A 219 -18.21 -10.52 -10.72
C GLY A 219 -17.95 -11.80 -11.53
N GLY A 220 -16.83 -12.49 -11.29
CA GLY A 220 -16.42 -13.71 -11.97
C GLY A 220 -15.54 -13.49 -13.22
N ILE A 221 -15.09 -12.26 -13.49
CA ILE A 221 -14.07 -11.99 -14.51
C ILE A 221 -12.78 -12.71 -14.12
N GLU A 222 -12.22 -13.46 -15.07
CA GLU A 222 -10.98 -14.22 -14.85
C GLU A 222 -9.79 -13.29 -14.66
N ASP A 223 -8.89 -13.69 -13.73
CA ASP A 223 -7.66 -12.95 -13.38
C ASP A 223 -7.90 -11.46 -13.06
N PHE A 224 -9.01 -11.17 -12.38
CA PHE A 224 -9.39 -9.80 -12.04
C PHE A 224 -8.35 -9.09 -11.16
N ASP A 225 -7.67 -9.82 -10.29
CA ASP A 225 -6.54 -9.32 -9.49
C ASP A 225 -5.38 -8.79 -10.36
N VAL A 226 -5.06 -9.46 -11.45
CA VAL A 226 -4.06 -9.00 -12.44
C VAL A 226 -4.52 -7.73 -13.11
N ARG A 227 -5.77 -7.68 -13.56
CA ARG A 227 -6.36 -6.48 -14.18
C ARG A 227 -6.38 -5.26 -13.24
N VAL A 228 -6.65 -5.49 -11.96
CA VAL A 228 -6.53 -4.45 -10.93
C VAL A 228 -5.09 -3.94 -10.82
N GLY A 229 -4.10 -4.82 -10.89
CA GLY A 229 -2.68 -4.42 -10.93
C GLY A 229 -2.35 -3.54 -12.14
N GLU A 230 -2.85 -3.88 -13.33
CA GLU A 230 -2.67 -3.08 -14.56
C GLU A 230 -3.35 -1.71 -14.44
N VAL A 231 -4.56 -1.65 -13.88
CA VAL A 231 -5.25 -0.38 -13.62
C VAL A 231 -4.47 0.48 -12.63
N CYS A 232 -3.94 -0.07 -11.53
CA CYS A 232 -3.09 0.68 -10.60
C CYS A 232 -1.84 1.23 -11.31
N ALA A 233 -1.19 0.44 -12.15
CA ALA A 233 -0.03 0.87 -12.91
C ALA A 233 -0.37 2.01 -13.89
N LEU A 234 -1.51 1.92 -14.58
CA LEU A 234 -1.99 2.94 -15.50
C LEU A 234 -2.29 4.27 -14.77
N LEU A 235 -3.09 4.21 -13.71
CA LEU A 235 -3.54 5.38 -12.97
C LEU A 235 -2.41 6.12 -12.24
N CYS A 236 -1.33 5.44 -11.91
CA CYS A 236 -0.20 6.01 -11.19
C CYS A 236 1.01 6.34 -12.08
N ALA A 237 0.95 6.06 -13.39
CA ALA A 237 2.11 6.14 -14.29
C ALA A 237 2.74 7.54 -14.37
N GLU A 238 1.93 8.56 -14.60
CA GLU A 238 2.41 9.95 -14.72
C GLU A 238 3.01 10.45 -13.42
N PHE A 239 2.32 10.19 -12.30
CA PHE A 239 2.80 10.61 -10.99
C PHE A 239 4.10 9.87 -10.60
N ARG A 240 4.23 8.59 -10.93
CA ARG A 240 5.47 7.84 -10.71
C ARG A 240 6.65 8.52 -11.40
N GLN A 241 6.48 9.01 -12.63
CA GLN A 241 7.51 9.73 -13.36
C GLN A 241 7.89 11.03 -12.63
N GLU A 242 6.90 11.84 -12.21
CA GLU A 242 7.11 13.05 -11.41
C GLU A 242 7.88 12.75 -10.11
N VAL A 243 7.49 11.69 -9.39
CA VAL A 243 8.14 11.27 -8.14
C VAL A 243 9.62 10.96 -8.37
N MET A 244 9.94 10.14 -9.35
CA MET A 244 11.31 9.66 -9.58
C MET A 244 12.22 10.76 -10.15
N ASP A 245 11.71 11.60 -11.04
CA ASP A 245 12.52 12.59 -11.76
C ASP A 245 12.65 13.91 -10.98
N THR A 246 11.70 14.23 -10.13
CA THR A 246 11.63 15.56 -9.48
C THR A 246 11.56 15.46 -7.96
N LEU A 247 10.51 14.85 -7.42
CA LEU A 247 10.22 14.93 -5.98
C LEU A 247 11.26 14.20 -5.12
N VAL A 248 11.67 13.01 -5.49
CA VAL A 248 12.68 12.24 -4.73
C VAL A 248 14.03 12.95 -4.70
N PRO A 249 14.61 13.42 -5.83
CA PRO A 249 15.86 14.16 -5.82
C PRO A 249 15.80 15.46 -5.01
N GLU A 250 14.70 16.22 -5.10
CA GLU A 250 14.51 17.45 -4.32
C GLU A 250 14.43 17.17 -2.82
N LEU A 251 13.69 16.13 -2.41
CA LEU A 251 13.59 15.72 -1.01
C LEU A 251 14.93 15.26 -0.44
N VAL A 252 15.67 14.44 -1.18
CA VAL A 252 17.00 13.99 -0.77
C VAL A 252 17.91 15.18 -0.54
N ARG A 253 17.94 16.14 -1.47
CA ARG A 253 18.72 17.37 -1.34
C ARG A 253 18.30 18.18 -0.12
N SER A 254 17.01 18.47 0.03
CA SER A 254 16.47 19.24 1.15
C SER A 254 16.74 18.60 2.51
N LEU A 255 16.56 17.26 2.61
CA LEU A 255 16.87 16.52 3.82
C LEU A 255 18.38 16.52 4.13
N SER A 256 19.22 16.36 3.11
CA SER A 256 20.69 16.40 3.26
C SER A 256 21.17 17.75 3.76
N ASP A 257 20.70 18.86 3.17
CA ASP A 257 21.12 20.22 3.53
C ASP A 257 20.82 20.58 4.99
N VAL A 258 19.66 20.13 5.50
CA VAL A 258 19.29 20.35 6.90
C VAL A 258 20.03 19.40 7.84
N ALA A 259 20.10 18.10 7.48
CA ALA A 259 20.75 17.08 8.29
C ALA A 259 22.26 17.30 8.38
N GLN A 260 22.88 17.87 7.35
CA GLN A 260 24.31 18.23 7.35
C GLN A 260 24.69 19.06 8.56
N LYS A 261 23.85 20.01 8.97
CA LYS A 261 24.10 20.90 10.13
C LYS A 261 23.99 20.18 11.47
N GLU A 262 23.18 19.11 11.53
CA GLU A 262 22.87 18.41 12.78
C GLU A 262 23.73 17.16 13.01
N ILE A 263 24.03 16.41 11.95
CA ILE A 263 24.65 15.10 12.00
C ILE A 263 25.79 14.91 10.99
N GLY A 264 26.17 15.93 10.23
CA GLY A 264 27.26 15.87 9.26
C GLY A 264 28.57 16.46 9.78
N ASP A 265 29.68 16.04 9.18
CA ASP A 265 30.97 16.67 9.25
C ASP A 265 31.19 17.59 8.04
N PRO A 266 32.16 18.54 8.07
CA PRO A 266 32.32 19.53 7.00
C PRO A 266 32.55 18.98 5.59
N ASP A 267 33.01 17.74 5.49
CA ASP A 267 33.24 17.02 4.24
C ASP A 267 32.01 16.23 3.73
N GLY A 268 30.87 16.32 4.40
CA GLY A 268 29.64 15.62 4.05
C GLY A 268 29.53 14.21 4.64
N THR A 269 30.54 13.73 5.38
CA THR A 269 30.46 12.46 6.09
C THR A 269 29.47 12.50 7.23
N LEU A 270 28.86 11.34 7.52
CA LEU A 270 27.91 11.16 8.60
C LEU A 270 28.64 11.00 9.96
N ASP A 271 28.50 11.99 10.85
CA ASP A 271 28.99 11.88 12.23
C ASP A 271 28.04 11.00 13.07
N TYR A 272 28.38 9.73 13.18
CA TYR A 272 27.61 8.80 13.97
C TYR A 272 27.56 9.16 15.46
N ALA A 273 28.55 9.83 16.03
CA ALA A 273 28.52 10.26 17.42
C ALA A 273 27.48 11.37 17.64
N LYS A 274 27.39 12.32 16.71
CA LYS A 274 26.31 13.33 16.69
C LYS A 274 24.95 12.67 16.52
N LEU A 275 24.83 11.73 15.59
CA LEU A 275 23.58 11.01 15.32
C LEU A 275 23.10 10.25 16.56
N PHE A 276 23.95 9.44 17.19
CA PHE A 276 23.62 8.71 18.42
C PHE A 276 23.19 9.65 19.56
N ARG A 277 23.90 10.75 19.75
CA ARG A 277 23.49 11.76 20.75
C ARG A 277 22.16 12.41 20.41
N ARG A 278 21.83 12.59 19.14
CA ARG A 278 20.57 13.20 18.70
C ARG A 278 19.37 12.28 18.87
N VAL A 279 19.56 10.99 18.66
CA VAL A 279 18.48 9.97 18.69
C VAL A 279 18.19 9.50 20.11
N ASN A 280 19.20 9.46 21.00
CA ASN A 280 19.09 8.94 22.37
C ASN A 280 18.77 10.01 23.43
N ARG A 281 18.32 11.18 23.04
CA ARG A 281 17.93 12.27 23.94
C ARG A 281 16.45 12.31 24.24
#